data_6520431c5766c7d9b17238c2a6cc4e92
#
_entry.id   6520431c5766c7d9b17238c2a6cc4e92
#
_cell.length_a   1.000
_cell.length_b   1.000
_cell.length_c   1.000
_cell.angle_alpha   90.00
_cell.angle_beta   90.00
_cell.angle_gamma   90.00
#
_symmetry.space_group_name_H-M   'P 1'
#
loop_
_entity.id
_entity.type
_entity.pdbx_description
1 polymer ?
#
loop_
_entity_poly.entity_id
_entity_poly.type
_entity_poly.pdbx_seq_one_letter_code
_entity_poly.pdbx_strand_id
1 'polypeptide(L)'
;EKEGGFEKAKKLFDKSEIKPSDYHPEEAKINSAGEKYSKILGKVFEPGYDFNDYNRASSIYWPGNKIGHGREDISKFWNSLKDIFTDIKFTIEHVGYLDEPNKNPRASIRWFLEGMHSEDSEGYGKKTNSKLFIMGINHVELNQDAIIREWVLFDEVAIWKQILINSN
;
A
#
# COMPACT_ATOMS: atom_id res chain seq x y z
N GLU A 1 -26.98 -2.98 -12.39
CA GLU A 1 -26.48 -1.68 -11.90
C GLU A 1 -27.51 -0.62 -12.21
N LYS A 2 -27.93 0.17 -11.21
CA LYS A 2 -28.88 1.24 -11.43
C LYS A 2 -28.13 2.39 -12.09
N GLU A 3 -28.51 2.76 -13.31
CA GLU A 3 -28.00 3.93 -14.02
C GLU A 3 -27.96 5.14 -13.08
N GLY A 4 -26.83 5.83 -13.06
CA GLY A 4 -26.63 7.03 -12.25
C GLY A 4 -26.03 6.84 -10.84
N GLY A 5 -25.71 5.62 -10.42
CA GLY A 5 -25.08 5.39 -9.10
C GLY A 5 -23.72 6.08 -8.97
N PHE A 6 -22.91 6.03 -10.01
CA PHE A 6 -21.59 6.65 -10.07
C PHE A 6 -21.66 8.18 -10.02
N GLU A 7 -22.51 8.81 -10.86
CA GLU A 7 -22.69 10.26 -10.88
C GLU A 7 -23.30 10.79 -9.58
N LYS A 8 -24.17 10.00 -8.95
CA LYS A 8 -24.73 10.34 -7.65
C LYS A 8 -23.68 10.27 -6.54
N ALA A 9 -22.83 9.24 -6.52
CA ALA A 9 -21.74 9.13 -5.58
C ALA A 9 -20.71 10.28 -5.75
N LYS A 10 -20.37 10.62 -6.99
CA LYS A 10 -19.45 11.73 -7.30
C LYS A 10 -19.89 13.07 -6.71
N LYS A 11 -21.20 13.34 -6.71
CA LYS A 11 -21.77 14.58 -6.14
C LYS A 11 -21.70 14.65 -4.62
N LEU A 12 -21.47 13.54 -3.94
CA LEU A 12 -21.36 13.51 -2.46
C LEU A 12 -19.99 13.99 -1.95
N PHE A 13 -19.00 14.16 -2.82
CA PHE A 13 -17.64 14.47 -2.44
C PHE A 13 -17.20 15.85 -2.94
N ASP A 14 -16.48 16.58 -2.09
CA ASP A 14 -15.87 17.86 -2.43
C ASP A 14 -14.39 17.66 -2.80
N LYS A 15 -13.96 18.24 -3.92
CA LYS A 15 -12.55 18.23 -4.35
C LYS A 15 -11.60 18.89 -3.35
N SER A 16 -12.09 19.84 -2.57
CA SER A 16 -11.30 20.52 -1.53
C SER A 16 -10.88 19.59 -0.38
N GLU A 17 -11.56 18.44 -0.22
CA GLU A 17 -11.24 17.46 0.81
C GLU A 17 -10.02 16.58 0.48
N ILE A 18 -9.55 16.61 -0.79
CA ILE A 18 -8.39 15.83 -1.21
C ILE A 18 -7.12 16.62 -0.91
N LYS A 19 -6.52 16.34 0.24
CA LYS A 19 -5.27 16.95 0.69
C LYS A 19 -4.27 15.90 1.12
N PRO A 20 -2.97 16.11 0.87
CA PRO A 20 -1.92 15.29 1.49
C PRO A 20 -1.99 15.41 3.01
N SER A 21 -1.49 14.38 3.69
CA SER A 21 -1.34 14.41 5.14
C SER A 21 -0.31 15.47 5.55
N ASP A 22 -0.64 16.29 6.56
CA ASP A 22 0.29 17.23 7.19
C ASP A 22 1.17 16.51 8.26
N TYR A 23 1.16 15.20 8.28
CA TYR A 23 1.91 14.42 9.24
C TYR A 23 3.42 14.55 9.00
N HIS A 24 4.15 14.89 10.05
CA HIS A 24 5.61 14.86 10.06
C HIS A 24 6.09 13.61 10.78
N PRO A 25 6.94 12.78 10.15
CA PRO A 25 7.44 11.58 10.79
C PRO A 25 8.26 11.92 12.04
N GLU A 26 7.96 11.25 13.15
CA GLU A 26 8.82 11.29 14.32
C GLU A 26 10.04 10.40 14.09
N GLU A 27 11.22 10.82 14.58
CA GLU A 27 12.40 9.96 14.60
C GLU A 27 12.18 8.79 15.56
N ALA A 28 11.73 7.65 15.04
CA ALA A 28 11.57 6.45 15.83
C ALA A 28 12.92 5.72 16.00
N LYS A 29 13.20 5.24 17.20
CA LYS A 29 14.26 4.24 17.39
C LYS A 29 13.83 2.95 16.72
N ILE A 30 14.50 2.58 15.64
CA ILE A 30 14.18 1.42 14.82
C ILE A 30 15.07 0.25 15.22
N ASN A 31 14.50 -0.93 15.46
CA ASN A 31 15.30 -2.15 15.61
C ASN A 31 15.64 -2.78 14.26
N SER A 32 16.45 -3.84 14.29
CA SER A 32 16.91 -4.53 13.07
C SER A 32 15.77 -5.05 12.17
N ALA A 33 14.67 -5.53 12.75
CA ALA A 33 13.50 -6.00 11.99
C ALA A 33 12.75 -4.85 11.32
N GLY A 34 12.52 -3.75 12.06
CA GLY A 34 11.90 -2.53 11.53
C GLY A 34 12.74 -1.89 10.43
N GLU A 35 14.06 -1.79 10.63
CA GLU A 35 14.99 -1.26 9.63
C GLU A 35 15.00 -2.13 8.36
N LYS A 36 15.05 -3.45 8.54
CA LYS A 36 15.04 -4.38 7.42
C LYS A 36 13.75 -4.27 6.62
N TYR A 37 12.59 -4.31 7.29
CA TYR A 37 11.32 -4.24 6.59
C TYR A 37 11.12 -2.89 5.90
N SER A 38 11.59 -1.80 6.50
CA SER A 38 11.57 -0.47 5.85
C SER A 38 12.32 -0.47 4.52
N LYS A 39 13.50 -1.10 4.49
CA LYS A 39 14.29 -1.24 3.25
C LYS A 39 13.58 -2.11 2.22
N ILE A 40 12.94 -3.20 2.63
CA ILE A 40 12.18 -4.09 1.73
C ILE A 40 10.99 -3.34 1.15
N LEU A 41 10.18 -2.71 2.00
CA LEU A 41 8.97 -2.01 1.56
C LEU A 41 9.30 -0.82 0.64
N GLY A 42 10.40 -0.11 0.90
CA GLY A 42 10.88 0.94 0.01
C GLY A 42 11.19 0.44 -1.41
N LYS A 43 11.77 -0.76 -1.53
CA LYS A 43 12.10 -1.37 -2.83
C LYS A 43 10.87 -1.85 -3.62
N VAL A 44 9.75 -2.16 -2.96
CA VAL A 44 8.55 -2.69 -3.63
C VAL A 44 8.10 -1.80 -4.79
N PHE A 45 8.28 -0.48 -4.64
CA PHE A 45 7.92 0.50 -5.66
C PHE A 45 9.05 0.78 -6.68
N GLU A 46 10.22 0.17 -6.51
CA GLU A 46 11.32 0.28 -7.48
C GLU A 46 11.06 -0.60 -8.71
N PRO A 47 11.48 -0.18 -9.90
CA PRO A 47 11.41 -1.02 -11.10
C PRO A 47 12.24 -2.30 -10.93
N GLY A 48 11.65 -3.44 -11.32
CA GLY A 48 12.36 -4.72 -11.34
C GLY A 48 12.58 -5.39 -9.99
N TYR A 49 11.91 -4.94 -8.94
CA TYR A 49 11.95 -5.64 -7.65
C TYR A 49 11.39 -7.06 -7.76
N ASP A 50 12.17 -8.06 -7.33
CA ASP A 50 11.93 -9.48 -7.59
C ASP A 50 11.26 -10.25 -6.43
N PHE A 51 10.93 -9.58 -5.34
CA PHE A 51 10.30 -10.14 -4.14
C PHE A 51 11.09 -11.27 -3.47
N ASN A 52 12.40 -11.36 -3.69
CA ASN A 52 13.26 -12.38 -3.07
C ASN A 52 13.39 -12.23 -1.54
N ASP A 53 13.10 -11.06 -0.99
CA ASP A 53 13.04 -10.82 0.45
C ASP A 53 11.83 -11.52 1.13
N TYR A 54 10.89 -12.07 0.36
CA TYR A 54 9.79 -12.89 0.86
C TYR A 54 10.14 -14.37 0.79
N ASN A 55 9.75 -15.13 1.81
CA ASN A 55 9.85 -16.59 1.80
C ASN A 55 8.98 -17.16 0.66
N ARG A 56 9.35 -18.30 0.10
CA ARG A 56 8.56 -18.94 -0.96
C ARG A 56 7.16 -19.36 -0.53
N ALA A 57 6.97 -19.62 0.77
CA ALA A 57 5.70 -19.99 1.38
C ALA A 57 5.06 -18.82 2.16
N SER A 58 5.42 -17.57 1.85
CA SER A 58 4.83 -16.40 2.50
C SER A 58 3.34 -16.30 2.22
N SER A 59 2.64 -15.63 3.13
CA SER A 59 1.25 -15.23 2.91
C SER A 59 1.11 -13.73 3.03
N ILE A 60 0.28 -13.15 2.18
CA ILE A 60 -0.13 -11.75 2.24
C ILE A 60 -1.64 -11.63 2.40
N TYR A 61 -2.08 -10.69 3.23
CA TYR A 61 -3.48 -10.41 3.53
C TYR A 61 -3.75 -8.93 3.25
N TRP A 62 -4.82 -8.63 2.50
CA TRP A 62 -5.15 -7.24 2.16
C TRP A 62 -6.66 -6.97 2.17
N PRO A 63 -7.13 -5.70 2.04
CA PRO A 63 -8.53 -5.34 2.12
C PRO A 63 -9.46 -6.21 1.28
N GLY A 64 -10.70 -6.37 1.73
CA GLY A 64 -11.68 -7.24 1.09
C GLY A 64 -11.55 -8.72 1.47
N ASN A 65 -10.86 -9.05 2.58
CA ASN A 65 -10.61 -10.43 3.04
C ASN A 65 -9.88 -11.29 2.00
N LYS A 66 -8.97 -10.67 1.25
CA LYS A 66 -8.18 -11.33 0.22
C LYS A 66 -6.90 -11.89 0.81
N ILE A 67 -6.49 -13.05 0.34
CA ILE A 67 -5.27 -13.75 0.77
C ILE A 67 -4.51 -14.20 -0.47
N GLY A 68 -3.21 -13.96 -0.48
CA GLY A 68 -2.28 -14.49 -1.48
C GLY A 68 -1.21 -15.36 -0.84
N HIS A 69 -0.68 -16.30 -1.59
CA HIS A 69 0.37 -17.22 -1.17
C HIS A 69 1.55 -17.22 -2.12
N GLY A 70 2.75 -17.21 -1.53
CA GLY A 70 3.99 -17.21 -2.29
C GLY A 70 4.30 -15.88 -2.96
N ARG A 71 5.49 -15.80 -3.52
CA ARG A 71 6.02 -14.57 -4.13
C ARG A 71 5.19 -14.09 -5.34
N GLU A 72 4.58 -15.00 -6.06
CA GLU A 72 3.78 -14.67 -7.24
C GLU A 72 2.54 -13.85 -6.87
N ASP A 73 1.76 -14.31 -5.89
CA ASP A 73 0.57 -13.58 -5.46
C ASP A 73 0.93 -12.25 -4.78
N ILE A 74 2.02 -12.23 -4.00
CA ILE A 74 2.55 -11.01 -3.37
C ILE A 74 2.96 -10.00 -4.45
N SER A 75 3.69 -10.44 -5.46
CA SER A 75 4.09 -9.62 -6.59
C SER A 75 2.87 -9.08 -7.36
N LYS A 76 1.88 -9.93 -7.65
CA LYS A 76 0.63 -9.51 -8.31
C LYS A 76 -0.09 -8.43 -7.51
N PHE A 77 -0.21 -8.59 -6.19
CA PHE A 77 -0.85 -7.59 -5.34
C PHE A 77 -0.14 -6.23 -5.41
N TRP A 78 1.18 -6.21 -5.14
CA TRP A 78 1.93 -4.95 -5.12
C TRP A 78 2.02 -4.29 -6.50
N ASN A 79 2.19 -5.09 -7.56
CA ASN A 79 2.21 -4.57 -8.93
C ASN A 79 0.84 -4.02 -9.32
N SER A 80 -0.27 -4.66 -8.94
CA SER A 80 -1.61 -4.15 -9.23
C SER A 80 -1.87 -2.76 -8.65
N LEU A 81 -1.24 -2.45 -7.52
CA LEU A 81 -1.30 -1.12 -6.93
C LEU A 81 -0.30 -0.15 -7.59
N LYS A 82 0.91 -0.62 -7.90
CA LYS A 82 1.96 0.19 -8.51
C LYS A 82 1.64 0.60 -9.95
N ASP A 83 1.12 -0.34 -10.75
CA ASP A 83 1.00 -0.18 -12.19
C ASP A 83 -0.08 0.85 -12.63
N ILE A 84 -0.93 1.30 -11.70
CA ILE A 84 -1.89 2.38 -11.98
C ILE A 84 -1.28 3.78 -11.86
N PHE A 85 -0.06 3.89 -11.34
CA PHE A 85 0.58 5.17 -11.04
C PHE A 85 1.83 5.42 -11.86
N THR A 86 2.02 6.68 -12.23
CA THR A 86 3.34 7.26 -12.56
C THR A 86 3.73 8.29 -11.51
N ASP A 87 4.99 8.71 -11.53
CA ASP A 87 5.54 9.71 -10.61
C ASP A 87 5.32 9.35 -9.13
N ILE A 88 5.51 8.07 -8.82
CA ILE A 88 5.29 7.53 -7.47
C ILE A 88 6.31 8.15 -6.50
N LYS A 89 5.78 8.71 -5.42
CA LYS A 89 6.54 9.06 -4.23
C LYS A 89 6.02 8.26 -3.06
N PHE A 90 6.86 7.35 -2.56
CA PHE A 90 6.56 6.52 -1.41
C PHE A 90 7.34 7.01 -0.20
N THR A 91 6.65 7.23 0.91
CA THR A 91 7.24 7.75 2.13
C THR A 91 6.87 6.85 3.31
N ILE A 92 7.87 6.41 4.07
CA ILE A 92 7.67 5.72 5.35
C ILE A 92 7.56 6.79 6.43
N GLU A 93 6.41 6.81 7.11
CA GLU A 93 6.10 7.83 8.11
C GLU A 93 6.38 7.37 9.55
N HIS A 94 6.20 6.09 9.83
CA HIS A 94 6.42 5.53 11.16
C HIS A 94 6.78 4.06 11.09
N VAL A 95 7.65 3.61 11.99
CA VAL A 95 8.06 2.22 12.12
C VAL A 95 7.88 1.77 13.57
N GLY A 96 7.03 0.76 13.76
CA GLY A 96 6.91 0.03 15.01
C GLY A 96 7.53 -1.36 14.89
N TYR A 97 7.89 -1.95 16.01
CA TYR A 97 8.44 -3.30 16.03
C TYR A 97 8.10 -4.03 17.33
N LEU A 98 8.13 -5.35 17.25
CA LEU A 98 8.02 -6.22 18.43
C LEU A 98 8.97 -7.39 18.27
N ASP A 99 9.88 -7.52 19.25
CA ASP A 99 10.82 -8.60 19.34
C ASP A 99 10.65 -9.29 20.71
N GLU A 100 10.16 -10.51 20.70
CA GLU A 100 9.85 -11.30 21.90
C GLU A 100 10.69 -12.57 21.89
N PRO A 101 11.22 -13.01 23.04
CA PRO A 101 11.99 -14.25 23.13
C PRO A 101 11.22 -15.45 22.56
N ASN A 102 11.88 -16.23 21.73
CA ASN A 102 11.34 -17.44 21.08
C ASN A 102 10.15 -17.21 20.13
N LYS A 103 9.92 -15.98 19.68
CA LYS A 103 8.96 -15.65 18.63
C LYS A 103 9.66 -15.04 17.42
N ASN A 104 9.02 -15.13 16.28
CA ASN A 104 9.49 -14.43 15.10
C ASN A 104 9.41 -12.91 15.30
N PRO A 105 10.43 -12.15 14.92
CA PRO A 105 10.38 -10.70 14.96
C PRO A 105 9.24 -10.16 14.10
N ARG A 106 8.61 -9.09 14.57
CA ARG A 106 7.50 -8.41 13.87
C ARG A 106 7.83 -6.94 13.71
N ALA A 107 7.41 -6.37 12.59
CA ALA A 107 7.48 -4.94 12.35
C ALA A 107 6.16 -4.43 11.77
N SER A 108 5.85 -3.18 12.05
CA SER A 108 4.74 -2.46 11.44
C SER A 108 5.22 -1.14 10.87
N ILE A 109 4.70 -0.77 9.70
CA ILE A 109 5.08 0.47 9.03
C ILE A 109 3.82 1.20 8.60
N ARG A 110 3.71 2.47 9.00
CA ARG A 110 2.78 3.41 8.38
C ARG A 110 3.50 4.10 7.23
N TRP A 111 2.83 4.14 6.08
CA TRP A 111 3.38 4.71 4.87
C TRP A 111 2.38 5.61 4.15
N PHE A 112 2.92 6.45 3.31
CA PHE A 112 2.17 7.34 2.44
C PHE A 112 2.68 7.20 1.01
N LEU A 113 1.78 7.09 0.06
CA LEU A 113 2.05 7.05 -1.37
C LEU A 113 1.30 8.16 -2.06
N GLU A 114 1.98 8.89 -2.90
CA GLU A 114 1.37 9.79 -3.88
C GLU A 114 1.83 9.42 -5.29
N GLY A 115 0.96 9.56 -6.27
CA GLY A 115 1.28 9.29 -7.66
C GLY A 115 0.19 9.81 -8.60
N MET A 116 0.52 9.87 -9.88
CA MET A 116 -0.44 10.21 -10.92
C MET A 116 -1.19 8.96 -11.36
N HIS A 117 -2.51 8.95 -11.28
CA HIS A 117 -3.36 7.86 -11.78
C HIS A 117 -3.41 7.91 -13.32
N SER A 118 -2.45 7.27 -13.95
CA SER A 118 -2.12 7.42 -15.37
C SER A 118 -2.47 6.22 -16.23
N GLU A 119 -2.83 5.07 -15.60
CA GLU A 119 -3.15 3.85 -16.32
C GLU A 119 -4.54 3.33 -15.97
N ASP A 120 -5.22 2.76 -16.98
CA ASP A 120 -6.48 2.04 -16.79
C ASP A 120 -6.21 0.71 -16.07
N SER A 121 -7.05 0.33 -15.13
CA SER A 121 -6.92 -0.97 -14.45
C SER A 121 -8.27 -1.61 -14.17
N GLU A 122 -8.28 -2.94 -14.07
CA GLU A 122 -9.48 -3.69 -13.66
C GLU A 122 -9.88 -3.35 -12.21
N GLY A 123 -8.89 -3.12 -11.34
CA GLY A 123 -9.11 -2.85 -9.91
C GLY A 123 -9.56 -1.44 -9.61
N TYR A 124 -9.11 -0.43 -10.37
CA TYR A 124 -9.33 0.99 -10.07
C TYR A 124 -9.94 1.78 -11.24
N GLY A 125 -10.37 1.09 -12.30
CA GLY A 125 -11.12 1.68 -13.39
C GLY A 125 -10.25 2.47 -14.36
N LYS A 126 -10.89 3.49 -14.97
CA LYS A 126 -10.24 4.35 -15.96
C LYS A 126 -9.35 5.40 -15.30
N LYS A 127 -8.19 5.65 -15.92
CA LYS A 127 -7.27 6.70 -15.48
C LYS A 127 -7.94 8.07 -15.44
N THR A 128 -7.64 8.82 -14.40
CA THR A 128 -8.14 10.18 -14.21
C THR A 128 -7.13 11.25 -14.58
N ASN A 129 -5.85 10.87 -14.79
CA ASN A 129 -4.71 11.76 -14.93
C ASN A 129 -4.61 12.80 -13.79
N SER A 130 -5.03 12.41 -12.61
CA SER A 130 -5.01 13.22 -11.41
C SER A 130 -4.11 12.61 -10.36
N LYS A 131 -3.57 13.44 -9.48
CA LYS A 131 -2.78 12.96 -8.34
C LYS A 131 -3.69 12.31 -7.32
N LEU A 132 -3.36 11.09 -6.91
CA LEU A 132 -4.01 10.36 -5.83
C LEU A 132 -3.06 10.18 -4.65
N PHE A 133 -3.64 10.04 -3.47
CA PHE A 133 -2.95 9.89 -2.21
C PHE A 133 -3.47 8.65 -1.50
N ILE A 134 -2.55 7.81 -1.01
CA ILE A 134 -2.88 6.59 -0.27
C ILE A 134 -2.07 6.59 1.01
N MET A 135 -2.73 6.42 2.14
CA MET A 135 -2.09 6.09 3.41
C MET A 135 -2.38 4.63 3.74
N GLY A 136 -1.35 3.92 4.16
CA GLY A 136 -1.48 2.53 4.54
C GLY A 136 -0.63 2.15 5.74
N ILE A 137 -0.95 0.99 6.29
CA ILE A 137 -0.20 0.36 7.37
C ILE A 137 0.06 -1.09 6.98
N ASN A 138 1.32 -1.50 7.05
CA ASN A 138 1.69 -2.89 6.94
C ASN A 138 2.15 -3.44 8.27
N HIS A 139 1.86 -4.70 8.51
CA HIS A 139 2.42 -5.48 9.60
C HIS A 139 3.05 -6.75 9.02
N VAL A 140 4.26 -7.06 9.43
CA VAL A 140 4.98 -8.26 8.97
C VAL A 140 5.50 -9.11 10.11
N GLU A 141 5.65 -10.39 9.82
CA GLU A 141 6.40 -11.36 10.58
C GLU A 141 7.57 -11.86 9.73
N LEU A 142 8.77 -11.84 10.31
CA LEU A 142 10.00 -12.26 9.64
C LEU A 142 10.51 -13.57 10.26
N ASN A 143 11.10 -14.43 9.43
CA ASN A 143 11.84 -15.60 9.85
C ASN A 143 13.17 -15.66 9.08
N GLN A 144 14.29 -15.76 9.79
CA GLN A 144 15.63 -15.82 9.18
C GLN A 144 15.82 -14.76 8.09
N ASP A 145 15.40 -13.54 8.38
CA ASP A 145 15.52 -12.42 7.46
C ASP A 145 14.58 -12.39 6.26
N ALA A 146 13.67 -13.33 6.09
CA ALA A 146 12.64 -13.31 5.07
C ALA A 146 11.26 -13.00 5.66
N ILE A 147 10.42 -12.29 4.93
CA ILE A 147 9.03 -12.07 5.29
C ILE A 147 8.28 -13.40 5.11
N ILE A 148 7.59 -13.85 6.15
CA ILE A 148 6.74 -15.05 6.11
C ILE A 148 5.25 -14.74 6.12
N ARG A 149 4.86 -13.59 6.68
CA ARG A 149 3.50 -13.07 6.64
C ARG A 149 3.52 -11.57 6.52
N GLU A 150 2.59 -11.05 5.75
CA GLU A 150 2.37 -9.62 5.63
C GLU A 150 0.86 -9.32 5.67
N TRP A 151 0.47 -8.36 6.46
CA TRP A 151 -0.87 -7.76 6.48
C TRP A 151 -0.77 -6.35 5.99
N VAL A 152 -1.53 -6.03 4.94
CA VAL A 152 -1.58 -4.70 4.34
C VAL A 152 -2.94 -4.11 4.55
N LEU A 153 -3.02 -2.93 5.12
CA LEU A 153 -4.24 -2.17 5.30
C LEU A 153 -4.10 -0.80 4.66
N PHE A 154 -5.03 -0.45 3.82
CA PHE A 154 -5.23 0.91 3.29
C PHE A 154 -6.71 1.13 2.98
N ASP A 155 -7.11 2.38 2.87
CA ASP A 155 -8.51 2.74 2.64
C ASP A 155 -8.83 2.73 1.14
N GLU A 156 -9.35 1.60 0.63
CA GLU A 156 -9.80 1.49 -0.77
C GLU A 156 -10.94 2.47 -1.09
N VAL A 157 -11.79 2.78 -0.11
CA VAL A 157 -12.90 3.73 -0.29
C VAL A 157 -12.37 5.13 -0.51
N ALA A 158 -11.32 5.53 0.22
CA ALA A 158 -10.66 6.81 0.01
C ALA A 158 -10.00 6.91 -1.37
N ILE A 159 -9.44 5.82 -1.89
CA ILE A 159 -8.91 5.80 -3.27
C ILE A 159 -10.05 6.01 -4.28
N TRP A 160 -11.12 5.24 -4.15
CA TRP A 160 -12.28 5.37 -5.03
C TRP A 160 -12.94 6.73 -4.94
N LYS A 161 -13.03 7.33 -3.74
CA LYS A 161 -13.50 8.70 -3.56
C LYS A 161 -12.69 9.69 -4.42
N GLN A 162 -11.37 9.60 -4.37
CA GLN A 162 -10.50 10.47 -5.16
C GLN A 162 -10.66 10.24 -6.67
N ILE A 163 -10.77 8.99 -7.11
CA ILE A 163 -11.02 8.64 -8.51
C ILE A 163 -12.35 9.23 -8.98
N LEU A 164 -13.44 9.03 -8.23
CA LEU A 164 -14.76 9.53 -8.56
C LEU A 164 -14.81 11.05 -8.69
N ILE A 165 -14.18 11.78 -7.76
CA ILE A 165 -14.14 13.25 -7.80
C ILE A 165 -13.37 13.75 -9.02
N ASN A 166 -12.34 13.04 -9.47
CA ASN A 166 -11.47 13.43 -10.57
C ASN A 166 -11.88 12.82 -11.94
N SER A 167 -12.89 11.95 -11.96
CA SER A 167 -13.44 11.42 -13.23
C SER A 167 -14.24 12.50 -13.94
N ASN A 168 -13.95 12.70 -15.22
CA ASN A 168 -14.69 13.61 -16.10
C ASN A 168 -15.96 12.95 -16.64
#